data_e343944e4d34e877ba06b1120a8375bb
#
_entry.id   e343944e4d34e877ba06b1120a8375bb
#
_cell.length_a   1.000
_cell.length_b   1.000
_cell.length_c   1.000
_cell.angle_alpha   90.00
_cell.angle_beta   90.00
_cell.angle_gamma   90.00
#
_symmetry.space_group_name_H-M   'P 1'
#
loop_
_entity.id
_entity.type
_entity.pdbx_description
1 polymer ?
#
loop_
_entity_poly.entity_id
_entity_poly.type
_entity_poly.pdbx_seq_one_letter_code
_entity_poly.pdbx_strand_id
1 'polypeptide(L)'
;MQQAQAQGLPPATTGDITPEPVREGIDLIVNGERFRHTGDPLMPLLWYLRDVLRLTGTKLGDAHGEDGYDLVLVNGKAVSAIKRPMAKLAGARVTTVEGLAHADGSLHPLQQAFIDEDAIGCGYCTPGWLIAGIDLLTRKPKPSDEDIDKLPNRCRCGVQTRVRRAIKRAAGAKA
;
A
#
# COMPACT_ATOMS: atom_id res chain seq x y z
N MET A 1 43.22 31.09 21.84
CA MET A 1 41.78 31.20 21.57
C MET A 1 41.64 31.72 20.13
N GLN A 2 41.36 30.82 19.17
CA GLN A 2 41.20 31.15 17.78
C GLN A 2 39.68 31.31 17.50
N GLN A 3 39.31 32.53 17.13
CA GLN A 3 37.93 32.85 16.75
C GLN A 3 37.63 32.23 15.38
N ALA A 4 36.68 31.32 15.31
CA ALA A 4 36.13 30.79 14.04
C ALA A 4 35.32 31.92 13.39
N GLN A 5 35.76 32.39 12.21
CA GLN A 5 35.03 33.33 11.36
C GLN A 5 33.88 32.53 10.71
N ALA A 6 32.64 32.94 10.97
CA ALA A 6 31.48 32.44 10.26
C ALA A 6 31.55 32.93 8.80
N GLN A 7 31.79 32.00 7.87
CA GLN A 7 31.66 32.27 6.46
C GLN A 7 30.16 32.35 6.11
N GLY A 8 29.71 33.56 5.71
CA GLY A 8 28.36 33.80 5.28
C GLY A 8 28.01 32.92 4.08
N LEU A 9 26.82 32.32 4.08
CA LEU A 9 26.26 31.65 2.88
C LEU A 9 26.21 32.64 1.71
N PRO A 10 26.54 32.18 0.51
CA PRO A 10 26.38 33.03 -0.71
C PRO A 10 24.91 33.40 -0.89
N PRO A 11 24.62 34.61 -1.41
CA PRO A 11 23.22 35.01 -1.66
C PRO A 11 22.56 34.03 -2.61
N ALA A 12 21.31 33.64 -2.28
CA ALA A 12 20.52 32.82 -3.18
C ALA A 12 20.39 33.50 -4.53
N THR A 13 20.93 32.87 -5.57
CA THR A 13 20.72 33.29 -6.94
C THR A 13 19.22 33.10 -7.24
N THR A 14 18.51 34.21 -7.47
CA THR A 14 17.19 34.21 -8.11
C THR A 14 17.38 33.69 -9.54
N GLY A 15 17.48 32.38 -9.69
CA GLY A 15 17.34 31.72 -10.98
C GLY A 15 15.94 32.01 -11.52
N ASP A 16 15.87 32.38 -12.79
CA ASP A 16 14.63 32.52 -13.55
C ASP A 16 13.75 31.28 -13.27
N ILE A 17 12.66 31.46 -12.50
CA ILE A 17 11.65 30.44 -12.31
C ILE A 17 10.82 30.46 -13.60
N THR A 18 11.33 29.80 -14.64
CA THR A 18 10.48 29.43 -15.77
C THR A 18 9.34 28.58 -15.22
N PRO A 19 8.07 28.98 -15.42
CA PRO A 19 6.95 28.17 -14.96
C PRO A 19 7.07 26.79 -15.61
N GLU A 20 7.15 25.75 -14.75
CA GLU A 20 7.11 24.36 -15.26
C GLU A 20 5.87 24.19 -16.14
N PRO A 21 5.99 23.49 -17.27
CA PRO A 21 4.85 23.23 -18.13
C PRO A 21 3.76 22.54 -17.30
N VAL A 22 2.51 23.01 -17.45
CA VAL A 22 1.33 22.43 -16.79
C VAL A 22 1.29 20.94 -17.14
N ARG A 23 1.66 20.08 -16.19
CA ARG A 23 1.65 18.62 -16.39
C ARG A 23 0.19 18.19 -16.47
N GLU A 24 -0.15 17.44 -17.51
CA GLU A 24 -1.47 16.82 -17.59
C GLU A 24 -1.70 15.96 -16.34
N GLY A 25 -2.82 16.21 -15.63
CA GLY A 25 -3.12 15.52 -14.40
C GLY A 25 -3.45 14.04 -14.65
N ILE A 26 -3.03 13.18 -13.74
CA ILE A 26 -3.33 11.74 -13.75
C ILE A 26 -4.55 11.52 -12.86
N ASP A 27 -5.68 11.17 -13.48
CA ASP A 27 -6.91 10.87 -12.76
C ASP A 27 -6.92 9.39 -12.35
N LEU A 28 -7.27 9.10 -11.10
CA LEU A 28 -7.39 7.75 -10.55
C LEU A 28 -8.49 7.72 -9.48
N ILE A 29 -8.91 6.50 -9.12
CA ILE A 29 -9.87 6.28 -8.04
C ILE A 29 -9.13 5.55 -6.91
N VAL A 30 -9.19 6.10 -5.68
CA VAL A 30 -8.61 5.45 -4.48
C VAL A 30 -9.74 5.25 -3.47
N ASN A 31 -9.96 4.01 -3.04
CA ASN A 31 -11.02 3.63 -2.09
C ASN A 31 -12.41 4.17 -2.45
N GLY A 32 -12.72 4.22 -3.75
CA GLY A 32 -14.00 4.72 -4.27
C GLY A 32 -14.05 6.22 -4.56
N GLU A 33 -13.11 7.01 -4.09
CA GLU A 33 -13.03 8.45 -4.32
C GLU A 33 -12.13 8.81 -5.51
N ARG A 34 -12.49 9.88 -6.24
CA ARG A 34 -11.72 10.37 -7.39
C ARG A 34 -10.64 11.34 -6.94
N PHE A 35 -9.42 11.13 -7.44
CA PHE A 35 -8.28 12.01 -7.21
C PHE A 35 -7.60 12.35 -8.52
N ARG A 36 -6.96 13.52 -8.54
CA ARG A 36 -6.14 13.99 -9.66
C ARG A 36 -4.74 14.33 -9.16
N HIS A 37 -3.75 13.61 -9.65
CA HIS A 37 -2.35 13.87 -9.37
C HIS A 37 -1.74 14.78 -10.44
N THR A 38 -1.21 15.94 -10.03
CA THR A 38 -0.57 16.92 -10.91
C THR A 38 0.93 17.04 -10.65
N GLY A 39 1.46 16.24 -9.73
CA GLY A 39 2.87 16.22 -9.36
C GLY A 39 3.74 15.40 -10.30
N ASP A 40 4.86 14.89 -9.77
CA ASP A 40 5.80 14.07 -10.53
C ASP A 40 5.14 12.76 -10.99
N PRO A 41 5.04 12.49 -12.31
CA PRO A 41 4.49 11.26 -12.84
C PRO A 41 5.31 10.01 -12.49
N LEU A 42 6.59 10.18 -12.11
CA LEU A 42 7.45 9.08 -11.66
C LEU A 42 7.34 8.81 -10.16
N MET A 43 6.62 9.64 -9.40
CA MET A 43 6.37 9.39 -7.99
C MET A 43 5.79 7.98 -7.80
N PRO A 44 6.37 7.13 -6.92
CA PRO A 44 5.76 5.86 -6.57
C PRO A 44 4.39 6.03 -5.89
N LEU A 45 3.44 5.17 -6.23
CA LEU A 45 2.10 5.16 -5.63
C LEU A 45 2.16 5.12 -4.09
N LEU A 46 3.13 4.42 -3.51
CA LEU A 46 3.30 4.34 -2.06
C LEU A 46 3.39 5.73 -1.41
N TRP A 47 4.20 6.62 -1.96
CA TRP A 47 4.37 7.98 -1.42
C TRP A 47 3.14 8.84 -1.67
N TYR A 48 2.51 8.69 -2.83
CA TYR A 48 1.23 9.37 -3.08
C TYR A 48 0.17 8.99 -2.06
N LEU A 49 0.00 7.70 -1.77
CA LEU A 49 -0.95 7.24 -0.75
C LEU A 49 -0.61 7.78 0.64
N ARG A 50 0.65 7.67 1.06
CA ARG A 50 1.05 7.99 2.44
C ARG A 50 1.21 9.49 2.68
N ASP A 51 1.87 10.21 1.76
CA ASP A 51 2.29 11.59 1.99
C ASP A 51 1.29 12.60 1.45
N VAL A 52 0.62 12.28 0.35
CA VAL A 52 -0.39 13.17 -0.25
C VAL A 52 -1.79 12.86 0.30
N LEU A 53 -2.24 11.60 0.22
CA LEU A 53 -3.58 11.20 0.66
C LEU A 53 -3.67 10.86 2.15
N ARG A 54 -2.54 10.77 2.86
CA ARG A 54 -2.47 10.41 4.28
C ARG A 54 -3.03 9.01 4.61
N LEU A 55 -3.11 8.13 3.61
CA LEU A 55 -3.47 6.73 3.77
C LEU A 55 -2.23 5.94 4.20
N THR A 56 -2.00 5.85 5.50
CA THR A 56 -0.75 5.33 6.07
C THR A 56 -0.77 3.82 6.33
N GLY A 57 -1.86 3.14 6.05
CA GLY A 57 -2.00 1.68 6.19
C GLY A 57 -1.03 0.90 5.31
N THR A 58 -0.83 1.32 4.06
CA THR A 58 0.20 0.75 3.18
C THR A 58 1.58 1.11 3.72
N LYS A 59 2.45 0.10 3.94
CA LYS A 59 3.73 0.28 4.65
C LYS A 59 4.92 0.09 3.71
N LEU A 60 6.01 0.81 3.97
CA LEU A 60 7.30 0.51 3.37
C LEU A 60 8.00 -0.56 4.21
N GLY A 61 8.36 -1.68 3.62
CA GLY A 61 9.20 -2.68 4.25
C GLY A 61 10.61 -2.65 3.68
N ASP A 62 10.73 -2.96 2.40
CA ASP A 62 11.97 -2.85 1.65
C ASP A 62 11.81 -1.92 0.42
N ALA A 63 12.95 -1.41 -0.07
CA ALA A 63 12.94 -0.49 -1.22
C ALA A 63 12.60 -1.20 -2.56
N HIS A 64 12.66 -2.52 -2.59
CA HIS A 64 12.38 -3.33 -3.78
C HIS A 64 10.95 -3.87 -3.82
N GLY A 65 10.14 -3.68 -2.74
CA GLY A 65 8.77 -4.15 -2.64
C GLY A 65 8.65 -5.67 -2.78
N GLU A 66 9.54 -6.41 -2.10
CA GLU A 66 9.60 -7.89 -2.15
C GLU A 66 9.04 -8.54 -0.89
N ASP A 67 8.93 -7.76 0.22
CA ASP A 67 8.43 -8.24 1.50
C ASP A 67 6.90 -8.22 1.62
N GLY A 68 6.20 -7.63 0.64
CA GLY A 68 4.75 -7.58 0.55
C GLY A 68 4.05 -6.64 1.54
N TYR A 69 4.76 -5.69 2.17
CA TYR A 69 4.14 -4.75 3.11
C TYR A 69 3.43 -3.59 2.42
N ASP A 70 3.88 -3.25 1.21
CA ASP A 70 3.40 -2.15 0.38
C ASP A 70 2.33 -2.55 -0.64
N LEU A 71 1.75 -3.74 -0.49
CA LEU A 71 0.73 -4.22 -1.42
C LEU A 71 -0.56 -3.40 -1.32
N VAL A 72 -1.10 -3.12 -2.51
CA VAL A 72 -2.43 -2.52 -2.72
C VAL A 72 -3.12 -3.27 -3.87
N LEU A 73 -4.45 -3.21 -3.95
CA LEU A 73 -5.15 -3.70 -5.14
C LEU A 73 -5.18 -2.59 -6.19
N VAL A 74 -4.68 -2.87 -7.38
CA VAL A 74 -4.89 -2.03 -8.57
C VAL A 74 -5.75 -2.81 -9.55
N ASN A 75 -6.94 -2.30 -9.83
CA ASN A 75 -7.94 -2.98 -10.66
C ASN A 75 -8.21 -4.43 -10.18
N GLY A 76 -8.27 -4.60 -8.85
CA GLY A 76 -8.55 -5.88 -8.20
C GLY A 76 -7.37 -6.84 -8.07
N LYS A 77 -6.16 -6.48 -8.49
CA LYS A 77 -4.95 -7.32 -8.40
C LYS A 77 -3.95 -6.73 -7.42
N ALA A 78 -3.38 -7.57 -6.55
CA ALA A 78 -2.32 -7.15 -5.63
C ALA A 78 -1.04 -6.78 -6.38
N VAL A 79 -0.56 -5.57 -6.14
CA VAL A 79 0.69 -5.04 -6.71
C VAL A 79 1.46 -4.27 -5.65
N SER A 80 2.78 -4.25 -5.76
CA SER A 80 3.66 -3.43 -4.93
C SER A 80 3.51 -1.95 -5.31
N ALA A 81 3.16 -1.11 -4.33
CA ALA A 81 2.93 0.31 -4.52
C ALA A 81 4.23 1.09 -4.75
N ILE A 82 5.36 0.64 -4.19
CA ILE A 82 6.66 1.27 -4.42
C ILE A 82 7.14 1.08 -5.87
N LYS A 83 6.74 -0.02 -6.51
CA LYS A 83 7.08 -0.33 -7.91
C LYS A 83 6.14 0.32 -8.94
N ARG A 84 5.11 1.05 -8.51
CA ARG A 84 4.11 1.65 -9.40
C ARG A 84 4.24 3.16 -9.46
N PRO A 85 4.82 3.71 -10.53
CA PRO A 85 4.82 5.15 -10.76
C PRO A 85 3.41 5.63 -11.10
N MET A 86 3.07 6.85 -10.67
CA MET A 86 1.76 7.47 -10.91
C MET A 86 1.39 7.50 -12.40
N ALA A 87 2.35 7.70 -13.29
CA ALA A 87 2.13 7.70 -14.75
C ALA A 87 1.44 6.44 -15.29
N LYS A 88 1.56 5.30 -14.59
CA LYS A 88 0.94 4.02 -15.00
C LYS A 88 -0.44 3.78 -14.37
N LEU A 89 -1.01 4.79 -13.71
CA LEU A 89 -2.25 4.67 -12.94
C LEU A 89 -3.40 5.52 -13.48
N ALA A 90 -3.26 6.08 -14.69
CA ALA A 90 -4.34 6.83 -15.32
C ALA A 90 -5.60 5.94 -15.45
N GLY A 91 -6.73 6.39 -14.90
CA GLY A 91 -8.00 5.66 -14.86
C GLY A 91 -8.03 4.42 -13.95
N ALA A 92 -6.96 4.14 -13.20
CA ALA A 92 -6.90 2.97 -12.34
C ALA A 92 -7.79 3.10 -11.10
N ARG A 93 -8.29 1.95 -10.62
CA ARG A 93 -8.93 1.80 -9.31
C ARG A 93 -7.94 1.20 -8.32
N VAL A 94 -7.61 1.95 -7.30
CA VAL A 94 -6.71 1.53 -6.21
C VAL A 94 -7.54 1.27 -4.97
N THR A 95 -7.34 0.12 -4.31
CA THR A 95 -7.91 -0.17 -2.99
C THR A 95 -6.76 -0.43 -2.02
N THR A 96 -6.73 0.33 -0.94
CA THR A 96 -5.80 0.16 0.18
C THR A 96 -6.50 -0.56 1.32
N VAL A 97 -5.78 -0.88 2.39
CA VAL A 97 -6.36 -1.53 3.58
C VAL A 97 -7.49 -0.70 4.21
N GLU A 98 -7.42 0.62 4.11
CA GLU A 98 -8.45 1.54 4.61
C GLU A 98 -9.78 1.41 3.84
N GLY A 99 -9.73 0.98 2.58
CA GLY A 99 -10.92 0.81 1.75
C GLY A 99 -11.46 -0.62 1.71
N LEU A 100 -11.03 -1.51 2.61
CA LEU A 100 -11.50 -2.90 2.64
C LEU A 100 -12.81 -3.08 3.41
N ALA A 101 -13.05 -2.28 4.45
CA ALA A 101 -14.31 -2.31 5.20
C ALA A 101 -15.46 -1.79 4.33
N HIS A 102 -16.67 -2.28 4.59
CA HIS A 102 -17.87 -1.84 3.92
C HIS A 102 -18.31 -0.44 4.38
N ALA A 103 -19.15 0.22 3.60
CA ALA A 103 -19.63 1.57 3.90
C ALA A 103 -20.46 1.64 5.21
N ASP A 104 -21.05 0.55 5.64
CA ASP A 104 -21.77 0.42 6.92
C ASP A 104 -20.85 0.19 8.12
N GLY A 105 -19.52 0.15 7.90
CA GLY A 105 -18.51 -0.11 8.93
C GLY A 105 -18.25 -1.58 9.20
N SER A 106 -18.97 -2.52 8.56
CA SER A 106 -18.70 -3.94 8.71
C SER A 106 -17.36 -4.31 8.07
N LEU A 107 -16.65 -5.23 8.70
CA LEU A 107 -15.34 -5.67 8.25
C LEU A 107 -15.45 -6.60 7.05
N HIS A 108 -14.47 -6.53 6.16
CA HIS A 108 -14.30 -7.58 5.15
C HIS A 108 -14.10 -8.95 5.85
N PRO A 109 -14.65 -10.07 5.35
CA PRO A 109 -14.53 -11.39 5.99
C PRO A 109 -13.11 -11.79 6.37
N LEU A 110 -12.11 -11.40 5.55
CA LEU A 110 -10.71 -11.66 5.87
C LEU A 110 -10.21 -10.81 7.04
N GLN A 111 -10.66 -9.57 7.19
CA GLN A 111 -10.31 -8.72 8.34
C GLN A 111 -10.87 -9.35 9.63
N GLN A 112 -12.13 -9.78 9.60
CA GLN A 112 -12.74 -10.48 10.74
C GLN A 112 -11.98 -11.75 11.07
N ALA A 113 -11.62 -12.56 10.07
CA ALA A 113 -10.86 -13.78 10.29
C ALA A 113 -9.47 -13.52 10.91
N PHE A 114 -8.82 -12.38 10.58
CA PHE A 114 -7.57 -12.00 11.22
C PHE A 114 -7.73 -11.68 12.71
N ILE A 115 -8.85 -11.10 13.10
CA ILE A 115 -9.19 -10.85 14.50
C ILE A 115 -9.48 -12.19 15.20
N ASP A 116 -10.33 -13.02 14.63
CA ASP A 116 -10.77 -14.30 15.21
C ASP A 116 -9.60 -15.28 15.43
N GLU A 117 -8.60 -15.27 14.56
CA GLU A 117 -7.41 -16.12 14.62
C GLU A 117 -6.23 -15.46 15.34
N ASP A 118 -6.41 -14.29 15.91
CA ASP A 118 -5.34 -13.47 16.53
C ASP A 118 -4.10 -13.35 15.60
N ALA A 119 -4.36 -13.14 14.31
CA ALA A 119 -3.33 -13.12 13.25
C ALA A 119 -2.58 -11.78 13.16
N ILE A 120 -2.58 -10.99 14.23
CA ILE A 120 -1.98 -9.66 14.31
C ILE A 120 -0.93 -9.68 15.43
N GLY A 121 0.34 -9.41 15.09
CA GLY A 121 1.40 -9.15 16.06
C GLY A 121 1.57 -7.64 16.27
N CYS A 122 2.66 -7.07 15.77
CA CYS A 122 2.87 -5.61 15.83
C CYS A 122 1.97 -4.81 14.87
N GLY A 123 1.28 -5.46 13.93
CA GLY A 123 0.38 -4.84 12.96
C GLY A 123 1.05 -4.32 11.69
N TYR A 124 2.38 -4.22 11.63
CA TYR A 124 3.08 -3.56 10.52
C TYR A 124 2.87 -4.27 9.16
N CYS A 125 3.01 -5.58 9.11
CA CYS A 125 2.83 -6.38 7.89
C CYS A 125 1.35 -6.71 7.59
N THR A 126 0.45 -6.48 8.54
CA THR A 126 -0.97 -6.89 8.45
C THR A 126 -1.69 -6.33 7.23
N PRO A 127 -1.54 -5.02 6.86
CA PRO A 127 -2.17 -4.48 5.65
C PRO A 127 -1.79 -5.24 4.39
N GLY A 128 -0.51 -5.53 4.21
CA GLY A 128 -0.02 -6.28 3.05
C GLY A 128 -0.57 -7.71 3.01
N TRP A 129 -0.64 -8.41 4.15
CA TRP A 129 -1.25 -9.73 4.24
C TRP A 129 -2.74 -9.74 3.88
N LEU A 130 -3.50 -8.73 4.31
CA LEU A 130 -4.91 -8.59 3.97
C LEU A 130 -5.09 -8.40 2.45
N ILE A 131 -4.32 -7.52 1.83
CA ILE A 131 -4.36 -7.27 0.38
C ILE A 131 -3.97 -8.53 -0.40
N ALA A 132 -2.86 -9.19 -0.04
CA ALA A 132 -2.42 -10.42 -0.70
C ALA A 132 -3.43 -11.56 -0.54
N GLY A 133 -4.01 -11.70 0.66
CA GLY A 133 -5.01 -12.72 0.96
C GLY A 133 -6.30 -12.51 0.17
N ILE A 134 -6.77 -11.27 0.01
CA ILE A 134 -7.96 -10.94 -0.79
C ILE A 134 -7.72 -11.27 -2.26
N ASP A 135 -6.58 -10.87 -2.83
CA ASP A 135 -6.22 -11.21 -4.21
C ASP A 135 -6.12 -12.73 -4.41
N LEU A 136 -5.51 -13.44 -3.45
CA LEU A 136 -5.44 -14.90 -3.50
C LEU A 136 -6.85 -15.53 -3.47
N LEU A 137 -7.71 -15.14 -2.52
CA LEU A 137 -9.06 -15.67 -2.37
C LEU A 137 -9.96 -15.35 -3.57
N THR A 138 -9.71 -14.23 -4.25
CA THR A 138 -10.42 -13.88 -5.49
C THR A 138 -10.05 -14.82 -6.63
N ARG A 139 -8.75 -15.12 -6.77
CA ARG A 139 -8.24 -16.02 -7.82
C ARG A 139 -8.45 -17.50 -7.49
N LYS A 140 -8.37 -17.84 -6.22
CA LYS A 140 -8.45 -19.23 -5.72
C LYS A 140 -9.28 -19.26 -4.43
N PRO A 141 -10.61 -19.48 -4.53
CA PRO A 141 -11.51 -19.44 -3.36
C PRO A 141 -11.19 -20.45 -2.26
N LYS A 142 -10.51 -21.55 -2.58
CA LYS A 142 -10.07 -22.58 -1.63
C LYS A 142 -8.56 -22.79 -1.77
N PRO A 143 -7.71 -21.88 -1.22
CA PRO A 143 -6.27 -22.00 -1.35
C PRO A 143 -5.72 -23.14 -0.47
N SER A 144 -4.70 -23.84 -0.98
CA SER A 144 -3.89 -24.77 -0.19
C SER A 144 -2.89 -24.01 0.69
N ASP A 145 -2.24 -24.71 1.63
CA ASP A 145 -1.17 -24.13 2.43
C ASP A 145 -0.01 -23.63 1.54
N GLU A 146 0.32 -24.40 0.51
CA GLU A 146 1.36 -24.04 -0.45
C GLU A 146 1.03 -22.77 -1.23
N ASP A 147 -0.25 -22.53 -1.57
CA ASP A 147 -0.66 -21.30 -2.24
C ASP A 147 -0.47 -20.07 -1.34
N ILE A 148 -0.74 -20.21 -0.05
CA ILE A 148 -0.58 -19.15 0.95
C ILE A 148 0.92 -18.91 1.21
N ASP A 149 1.72 -19.96 1.28
CA ASP A 149 3.17 -19.87 1.52
C ASP A 149 3.94 -19.22 0.35
N LYS A 150 3.35 -19.22 -0.85
CA LYS A 150 3.88 -18.51 -2.04
C LYS A 150 3.64 -17.00 -2.01
N LEU A 151 2.82 -16.49 -1.08
CA LEU A 151 2.64 -15.04 -0.94
C LEU A 151 3.95 -14.37 -0.53
N PRO A 152 4.26 -13.16 -1.04
CA PRO A 152 5.54 -12.51 -0.79
C PRO A 152 5.70 -12.04 0.66
N ASN A 153 4.60 -11.95 1.38
CA ASN A 153 4.54 -11.31 2.69
C ASN A 153 5.43 -12.01 3.74
N ARG A 154 6.12 -11.20 4.52
CA ARG A 154 6.95 -11.63 5.65
C ARG A 154 6.38 -11.11 6.96
N CYS A 155 6.65 -11.80 8.07
CA CYS A 155 6.29 -11.32 9.39
C CYS A 155 7.40 -11.59 10.40
N ARG A 156 7.93 -10.53 10.99
CA ARG A 156 8.99 -10.62 12.02
C ARG A 156 8.44 -11.14 13.36
N CYS A 157 7.16 -10.93 13.63
CA CYS A 157 6.50 -11.38 14.87
C CYS A 157 6.11 -12.86 14.86
N GLY A 158 6.26 -13.57 13.72
CA GLY A 158 5.98 -15.00 13.63
C GLY A 158 4.50 -15.37 13.56
N VAL A 159 3.61 -14.48 13.05
CA VAL A 159 2.16 -14.77 12.97
C VAL A 159 1.75 -15.60 11.75
N GLN A 160 2.66 -16.06 10.91
CA GLN A 160 2.37 -16.73 9.63
C GLN A 160 1.38 -17.90 9.77
N THR A 161 1.53 -18.73 10.81
CA THR A 161 0.62 -19.86 11.05
C THR A 161 -0.81 -19.38 11.32
N ARG A 162 -0.97 -18.29 12.08
CA ARG A 162 -2.28 -17.70 12.40
C ARG A 162 -2.86 -17.01 11.14
N VAL A 163 -2.04 -16.32 10.35
CA VAL A 163 -2.45 -15.77 9.05
C VAL A 163 -2.96 -16.85 8.11
N ARG A 164 -2.27 -18.01 8.04
CA ARG A 164 -2.73 -19.15 7.23
C ARG A 164 -4.11 -19.62 7.66
N ARG A 165 -4.34 -19.78 8.98
CA ARG A 165 -5.66 -20.14 9.52
C ARG A 165 -6.72 -19.09 9.17
N ALA A 166 -6.40 -17.80 9.32
CA ALA A 166 -7.31 -16.71 8.98
C ALA A 166 -7.72 -16.72 7.51
N ILE A 167 -6.76 -16.90 6.58
CA ILE A 167 -7.08 -16.99 5.14
C ILE A 167 -7.96 -18.18 4.84
N LYS A 168 -7.69 -19.36 5.44
CA LYS A 168 -8.54 -20.56 5.28
C LYS A 168 -9.93 -20.37 5.87
N ARG A 169 -10.03 -19.73 7.04
CA ARG A 169 -11.32 -19.41 7.68
C ARG A 169 -12.15 -18.48 6.79
N ALA A 170 -11.55 -17.44 6.25
CA ALA A 170 -12.23 -16.53 5.32
C ALA A 170 -12.66 -17.22 4.01
N ALA A 171 -11.90 -18.21 3.54
CA ALA A 171 -12.28 -19.05 2.40
C ALA A 171 -13.54 -19.89 2.67
N GLY A 172 -13.72 -20.38 3.90
CA GLY A 172 -14.91 -21.14 4.33
C GLY A 172 -16.14 -20.27 4.61
N ALA A 173 -15.95 -18.99 4.92
CA ALA A 173 -17.03 -18.05 5.21
C ALA A 173 -17.74 -17.51 3.94
N LYS A 174 -17.23 -17.82 2.75
CA LYS A 174 -17.89 -17.55 1.47
C LYS A 174 -18.82 -18.71 1.14
N ALA A 175 -19.99 -18.70 1.70
CA ALA A 175 -21.13 -19.51 1.26
C ALA A 175 -22.08 -18.61 0.47
#